data_d96d380a043806990e5bd846adfc3cae
#
_entry.id   d96d380a043806990e5bd846adfc3cae
#
_cell.length_a   1.000
_cell.length_b   1.000
_cell.length_c   1.000
_cell.angle_alpha   90.00
_cell.angle_beta   90.00
_cell.angle_gamma   90.00
#
_symmetry.space_group_name_H-M   'P 1'
#
loop_
_entity.id
_entity.type
_entity.pdbx_description
1 polymer ?
#
loop_
_entity_poly.entity_id
_entity_poly.type
_entity_poly.pdbx_seq_one_letter_code
_entity_poly.pdbx_strand_id
1 'polypeptide(L)'
;NIARSKDRRGSILSIVDEKVNNVSIITCLPKSIRSNHWHKKDWHYMYVLEGVMEYFFVSKNKTFFMKIKKGDNVFTPPKELHATYFPVKTILLVSSKNPRDKKTYEQDTVREKLIDLNNYQSIKKSAKKIK
;
A
#
# COMPACT_ATOMS: atom_id res chain seq x y z
N ASN A 1 -3.77 -12.24 -0.04
CA ASN A 1 -4.61 -13.21 0.64
C ASN A 1 -4.14 -13.45 2.06
N ILE A 2 -5.08 -13.34 3.00
CA ILE A 2 -4.79 -13.56 4.41
C ILE A 2 -5.40 -14.90 4.80
N ALA A 3 -4.55 -15.81 5.31
CA ALA A 3 -4.99 -17.08 5.87
C ALA A 3 -5.02 -16.98 7.38
N ARG A 4 -6.08 -17.49 7.99
CA ARG A 4 -6.26 -17.46 9.43
C ARG A 4 -6.39 -18.87 9.99
N SER A 5 -5.75 -19.09 11.13
CA SER A 5 -5.90 -20.30 11.91
C SER A 5 -6.14 -19.92 13.36
N LYS A 6 -7.12 -20.54 14.01
CA LYS A 6 -7.48 -20.22 15.38
C LYS A 6 -7.71 -21.49 16.20
N ASP A 7 -7.15 -21.52 17.40
CA ASP A 7 -7.40 -22.59 18.37
C ASP A 7 -7.45 -21.98 19.77
N ARG A 8 -7.42 -22.84 20.82
CA ARG A 8 -7.49 -22.39 22.20
C ARG A 8 -6.32 -21.50 22.63
N ARG A 9 -5.17 -21.62 21.95
CA ARG A 9 -3.98 -20.88 22.29
C ARG A 9 -3.95 -19.49 21.67
N GLY A 10 -4.80 -19.21 20.69
CA GLY A 10 -4.85 -17.96 19.97
C GLY A 10 -5.01 -18.16 18.49
N SER A 11 -4.42 -17.28 17.68
CA SER A 11 -4.58 -17.31 16.24
C SER A 11 -3.26 -17.08 15.50
N ILE A 12 -3.19 -17.60 14.29
CA ILE A 12 -2.10 -17.32 13.36
C ILE A 12 -2.70 -16.63 12.15
N LEU A 13 -2.12 -15.50 11.77
CA LEU A 13 -2.52 -14.73 10.62
C LEU A 13 -1.38 -14.76 9.61
N SER A 14 -1.57 -15.48 8.51
CA SER A 14 -0.57 -15.55 7.46
C SER A 14 -0.88 -14.48 6.43
N ILE A 15 -0.01 -13.48 6.30
CA ILE A 15 -0.26 -12.31 5.46
C ILE A 15 0.47 -12.37 4.12
N VAL A 16 1.57 -13.13 4.01
CA VAL A 16 2.31 -13.30 2.77
C VAL A 16 2.88 -14.71 2.72
N ASP A 17 2.59 -15.45 1.65
CA ASP A 17 3.11 -16.80 1.42
C ASP A 17 4.02 -16.89 0.18
N GLU A 18 4.46 -15.76 -0.32
CA GLU A 18 5.32 -15.69 -1.49
C GLU A 18 6.75 -15.37 -1.08
N LYS A 19 7.69 -15.68 -1.95
CA LYS A 19 9.09 -15.34 -1.71
C LYS A 19 9.28 -13.83 -1.80
N VAL A 20 9.77 -13.23 -0.71
CA VAL A 20 10.03 -11.79 -0.64
C VAL A 20 11.51 -11.55 -0.38
N ASN A 21 12.01 -10.41 -0.83
CA ASN A 21 13.40 -10.01 -0.60
C ASN A 21 13.51 -8.81 0.34
N ASN A 22 12.40 -8.27 0.80
CA ASN A 22 12.39 -7.22 1.81
C ASN A 22 11.11 -7.26 2.62
N VAL A 23 11.26 -7.04 3.93
CA VAL A 23 10.15 -6.80 4.85
C VAL A 23 10.52 -5.56 5.64
N SER A 24 9.66 -4.55 5.61
CA SER A 24 9.90 -3.28 6.30
C SER A 24 8.71 -2.89 7.16
N ILE A 25 8.98 -2.19 8.24
CA ILE A 25 7.95 -1.51 9.01
C ILE A 25 8.06 -0.02 8.68
N ILE A 26 6.98 0.55 8.19
CA ILE A 26 6.96 1.95 7.78
C ILE A 26 6.00 2.71 8.68
N THR A 27 6.51 3.78 9.30
CA THR A 27 5.69 4.69 10.10
C THR A 27 5.34 5.89 9.25
N CYS A 28 4.04 6.19 9.19
CA CYS A 28 3.52 7.29 8.40
C CYS A 28 2.88 8.32 9.33
N LEU A 29 3.36 9.55 9.25
CA LEU A 29 2.84 10.63 10.09
C LEU A 29 1.46 11.07 9.61
N PRO A 30 0.63 11.66 10.50
CA PRO A 30 -0.68 12.19 10.09
C PRO A 30 -0.55 13.20 8.96
N LYS A 31 -1.49 13.15 8.00
CA LYS A 31 -1.58 14.05 6.85
C LYS A 31 -0.41 13.93 5.88
N SER A 32 0.29 12.81 5.89
CA SER A 32 1.38 12.56 4.94
C SER A 32 0.88 11.79 3.73
N ILE A 33 1.61 11.95 2.63
CA ILE A 33 1.37 11.25 1.37
C ILE A 33 2.63 10.48 1.01
N ARG A 34 2.45 9.21 0.62
CA ARG A 34 3.52 8.38 0.11
C ARG A 34 3.14 7.82 -1.24
N SER A 35 4.12 7.21 -1.91
CA SER A 35 3.99 6.60 -3.21
C SER A 35 3.93 7.64 -4.31
N ASN A 36 2.82 7.85 -5.02
CA ASN A 36 2.80 8.65 -6.23
C ASN A 36 3.82 8.11 -7.24
N HIS A 37 3.74 6.80 -7.46
CA HIS A 37 4.68 6.11 -8.36
C HIS A 37 4.10 4.75 -8.79
N TRP A 38 4.80 4.13 -9.72
CA TRP A 38 4.58 2.74 -10.08
C TRP A 38 5.92 2.04 -10.24
N HIS A 39 5.92 0.74 -10.10
CA HIS A 39 7.13 -0.08 -10.23
C HIS A 39 7.09 -0.89 -11.52
N LYS A 40 8.24 -1.03 -12.16
CA LYS A 40 8.33 -1.77 -13.42
C LYS A 40 8.15 -3.26 -13.19
N LYS A 41 8.76 -3.81 -12.14
CA LYS A 41 8.77 -5.25 -11.86
C LYS A 41 8.40 -5.60 -10.43
N ASP A 42 8.64 -4.70 -9.48
CA ASP A 42 8.37 -4.96 -8.07
C ASP A 42 6.87 -5.02 -7.79
N TRP A 43 6.53 -5.81 -6.80
CA TRP A 43 5.19 -5.83 -6.22
C TRP A 43 5.35 -5.84 -4.71
N HIS A 44 4.32 -5.45 -4.00
CA HIS A 44 4.36 -5.49 -2.55
C HIS A 44 2.98 -5.69 -1.94
N TYR A 45 3.01 -6.19 -0.71
CA TYR A 45 1.86 -6.26 0.18
C TYR A 45 2.04 -5.21 1.26
N MET A 46 0.97 -4.50 1.60
CA MET A 46 0.96 -3.55 2.71
C MET A 46 -0.11 -3.99 3.69
N TYR A 47 0.33 -4.36 4.88
CA TYR A 47 -0.55 -4.75 5.97
C TYR A 47 -0.60 -3.63 6.99
N VAL A 48 -1.80 -3.17 7.36
CA VAL A 48 -1.96 -2.07 8.32
C VAL A 48 -1.93 -2.64 9.73
N LEU A 49 -0.84 -2.37 10.45
CA LEU A 49 -0.68 -2.76 11.85
C LEU A 49 -1.46 -1.83 12.76
N GLU A 50 -1.52 -0.54 12.42
CA GLU A 50 -2.20 0.48 13.19
C GLU A 50 -2.54 1.66 12.28
N GLY A 51 -3.70 2.29 12.51
CA GLY A 51 -4.09 3.48 11.76
C GLY A 51 -4.96 3.19 10.56
N VAL A 52 -4.92 4.08 9.58
CA VAL A 52 -5.75 4.05 8.38
C VAL A 52 -4.93 4.53 7.19
N MET A 53 -5.02 3.78 6.10
CA MET A 53 -4.40 4.17 4.83
C MET A 53 -5.49 4.40 3.78
N GLU A 54 -5.49 5.57 3.18
CA GLU A 54 -6.33 5.86 2.02
C GLU A 54 -5.52 5.57 0.77
N TYR A 55 -5.92 4.54 0.04
CA TYR A 55 -5.17 3.98 -1.07
C TYR A 55 -5.84 4.33 -2.41
N PHE A 56 -5.10 5.02 -3.27
CA PHE A 56 -5.55 5.43 -4.60
C PHE A 56 -4.75 4.68 -5.64
N PHE A 57 -5.42 4.14 -6.66
CA PHE A 57 -4.70 3.51 -7.77
C PHE A 57 -5.44 3.72 -9.07
N VAL A 58 -4.69 3.60 -10.17
CA VAL A 58 -5.24 3.75 -11.53
C VAL A 58 -5.21 2.39 -12.21
N SER A 59 -6.34 2.00 -12.78
CA SER A 59 -6.47 0.80 -13.59
C SER A 59 -7.41 1.08 -14.75
N LYS A 60 -6.99 0.70 -15.96
CA LYS A 60 -7.79 0.91 -17.17
C LYS A 60 -8.25 2.37 -17.33
N ASN A 61 -7.33 3.30 -17.06
CA ASN A 61 -7.56 4.75 -17.17
C ASN A 61 -8.60 5.30 -16.18
N LYS A 62 -8.93 4.56 -15.14
CA LYS A 62 -9.84 4.99 -14.07
C LYS A 62 -9.13 5.04 -12.76
N THR A 63 -9.47 6.01 -11.93
CA THR A 63 -8.94 6.11 -10.57
C THR A 63 -9.87 5.42 -9.58
N PHE A 64 -9.28 4.59 -8.74
CA PHE A 64 -10.00 3.85 -7.70
C PHE A 64 -9.52 4.28 -6.33
N PHE A 65 -10.37 4.10 -5.34
CA PHE A 65 -10.08 4.42 -3.96
C PHE A 65 -10.49 3.29 -3.04
N MET A 66 -9.61 2.94 -2.10
CA MET A 66 -9.90 1.98 -1.04
C MET A 66 -9.47 2.55 0.30
N LYS A 67 -10.27 2.34 1.32
CA LYS A 67 -9.90 2.66 2.70
C LYS A 67 -9.40 1.38 3.36
N ILE A 68 -8.13 1.38 3.75
CA ILE A 68 -7.46 0.22 4.34
C ILE A 68 -7.28 0.49 5.82
N LYS A 69 -7.83 -0.37 6.66
CA LYS A 69 -7.83 -0.20 8.11
C LYS A 69 -6.97 -1.25 8.79
N LYS A 70 -6.73 -1.07 10.08
CA LYS A 70 -6.00 -2.03 10.89
C LYS A 70 -6.50 -3.45 10.63
N GLY A 71 -5.57 -4.35 10.31
CA GLY A 71 -5.88 -5.73 10.01
C GLY A 71 -6.14 -6.03 8.53
N ASP A 72 -6.20 -5.00 7.69
CA ASP A 72 -6.37 -5.18 6.25
C ASP A 72 -5.02 -5.26 5.55
N ASN A 73 -4.98 -6.00 4.44
CA ASN A 73 -3.80 -6.20 3.62
C ASN A 73 -4.13 -5.83 2.17
N VAL A 74 -3.28 -5.07 1.52
CA VAL A 74 -3.47 -4.70 0.12
C VAL A 74 -2.27 -5.11 -0.70
N PHE A 75 -2.53 -5.65 -1.88
CA PHE A 75 -1.49 -6.03 -2.84
C PHE A 75 -1.39 -4.98 -3.93
N THR A 76 -0.16 -4.51 -4.18
CA THR A 76 0.14 -3.60 -5.28
C THR A 76 0.91 -4.36 -6.35
N PRO A 77 0.30 -4.61 -7.52
CA PRO A 77 1.00 -5.32 -8.60
C PRO A 77 1.99 -4.42 -9.31
N PRO A 78 2.90 -5.00 -10.11
CA PRO A 78 3.77 -4.19 -10.97
C PRO A 78 2.97 -3.30 -11.90
N LYS A 79 3.53 -2.14 -12.25
CA LYS A 79 2.99 -1.20 -13.24
C LYS A 79 1.72 -0.46 -12.81
N GLU A 80 1.22 -0.68 -11.61
CA GLU A 80 0.06 0.04 -11.12
C GLU A 80 0.47 1.35 -10.47
N LEU A 81 0.03 2.46 -11.04
CA LEU A 81 0.21 3.79 -10.42
C LEU A 81 -0.62 3.84 -9.15
N HIS A 82 0.00 4.17 -8.05
CA HIS A 82 -0.68 4.23 -6.76
C HIS A 82 -0.15 5.37 -5.91
N ALA A 83 -0.98 5.81 -4.98
CA ALA A 83 -0.64 6.84 -4.01
C ALA A 83 -1.42 6.57 -2.73
N THR A 84 -0.84 6.98 -1.60
CA THR A 84 -1.43 6.72 -0.29
C THR A 84 -1.44 8.00 0.53
N TYR A 85 -2.55 8.20 1.24
CA TYR A 85 -2.72 9.29 2.18
C TYR A 85 -3.04 8.72 3.56
N PHE A 86 -2.43 9.29 4.59
CA PHE A 86 -2.58 8.82 5.96
C PHE A 86 -3.24 9.90 6.81
N PRO A 87 -4.56 9.79 7.07
CA PRO A 87 -5.25 10.83 7.88
C PRO A 87 -4.81 10.83 9.36
N VAL A 88 -4.31 9.71 9.85
CA VAL A 88 -3.81 9.54 11.21
C VAL A 88 -2.46 8.85 11.17
N LYS A 89 -1.73 8.84 12.27
CA LYS A 89 -0.50 8.07 12.37
C LYS A 89 -0.78 6.61 12.02
N THR A 90 -0.02 6.06 11.10
CA THR A 90 -0.23 4.72 10.58
C THR A 90 1.07 3.95 10.56
N ILE A 91 1.00 2.68 10.90
CA ILE A 91 2.15 1.78 10.89
C ILE A 91 1.82 0.62 9.95
N LEU A 92 2.68 0.44 8.95
CA LEU A 92 2.53 -0.59 7.92
C LEU A 92 3.63 -1.64 8.05
N LEU A 93 3.27 -2.89 7.79
CA LEU A 93 4.23 -3.95 7.50
C LEU A 93 4.20 -4.17 5.99
N VAL A 94 5.32 -3.92 5.33
CA VAL A 94 5.40 -3.98 3.86
C VAL A 94 6.37 -5.08 3.46
N SER A 95 5.88 -6.01 2.64
CA SER A 95 6.67 -7.12 2.11
C SER A 95 6.75 -6.96 0.59
N SER A 96 7.95 -7.01 0.04
CA SER A 96 8.14 -6.76 -1.39
C SER A 96 9.03 -7.80 -2.06
N LYS A 97 8.84 -7.95 -3.36
CA LYS A 97 9.64 -8.84 -4.21
C LYS A 97 11.09 -8.39 -4.24
N ASN A 98 11.33 -7.10 -4.46
CA ASN A 98 12.67 -6.55 -4.61
C ASN A 98 13.26 -6.14 -3.27
N PRO A 99 14.60 -6.21 -3.12
CA PRO A 99 15.25 -5.62 -1.95
C PRO A 99 15.10 -4.09 -1.98
N ARG A 100 15.25 -3.46 -0.82
CA ARG A 100 15.03 -2.02 -0.67
C ARG A 100 16.31 -1.20 -0.78
N ASP A 101 17.38 -1.72 -1.35
CA ASP A 101 18.55 -0.90 -1.59
C ASP A 101 18.20 0.21 -2.58
N LYS A 102 18.83 1.36 -2.39
CA LYS A 102 18.52 2.58 -3.13
C LYS A 102 18.64 2.38 -4.64
N LYS A 103 19.67 1.71 -5.09
CA LYS A 103 19.92 1.50 -6.52
C LYS A 103 18.81 0.69 -7.19
N THR A 104 18.46 -0.46 -6.60
CA THR A 104 17.39 -1.32 -7.13
C THR A 104 16.07 -0.59 -7.12
N TYR A 105 15.76 0.10 -6.02
CA TYR A 105 14.51 0.83 -5.87
C TYR A 105 14.39 1.94 -6.93
N GLU A 106 15.41 2.75 -7.11
CA GLU A 106 15.37 3.87 -8.07
C GLU A 106 15.28 3.39 -9.52
N GLN A 107 15.95 2.30 -9.86
CA GLN A 107 15.90 1.75 -11.21
C GLN A 107 14.53 1.19 -11.58
N ASP A 108 13.79 0.72 -10.59
CA ASP A 108 12.49 0.08 -10.80
C ASP A 108 11.30 1.04 -10.61
N THR A 109 11.53 2.21 -10.05
CA THR A 109 10.45 3.14 -9.65
C THR A 109 10.31 4.27 -10.66
N VAL A 110 9.09 4.51 -11.12
CA VAL A 110 8.74 5.65 -11.98
C VAL A 110 7.81 6.55 -11.18
N ARG A 111 8.25 7.79 -10.91
CA ARG A 111 7.45 8.73 -10.16
C ARG A 111 6.44 9.43 -11.06
N GLU A 112 5.21 9.45 -10.61
CA GLU A 112 4.11 10.06 -11.34
C GLU A 112 3.06 10.49 -10.32
N LYS A 113 2.83 11.79 -10.22
CA LYS A 113 1.93 12.32 -9.19
C LYS A 113 0.48 11.98 -9.50
N LEU A 114 -0.17 11.30 -8.57
CA LEU A 114 -1.60 10.99 -8.62
C LEU A 114 -2.39 11.91 -7.69
N ILE A 115 -1.87 12.14 -6.47
CA ILE A 115 -2.51 13.01 -5.48
C ILE A 115 -1.49 13.93 -4.82
N ASP A 116 -1.99 15.05 -4.26
CA ASP A 116 -1.23 15.92 -3.37
C ASP A 116 -2.19 16.44 -2.28
N LEU A 117 -1.69 17.25 -1.36
CA LEU A 117 -2.52 17.76 -0.26
C LEU A 117 -3.64 18.69 -0.73
N ASN A 118 -3.50 19.27 -1.93
CA ASN A 118 -4.51 20.17 -2.48
C ASN A 118 -5.62 19.43 -3.22
N ASN A 119 -5.33 18.28 -3.82
CA ASN A 119 -6.28 17.60 -4.69
C ASN A 119 -6.79 16.25 -4.18
N TYR A 120 -6.20 15.69 -3.10
CA TYR A 120 -6.55 14.32 -2.70
C TYR A 120 -8.03 14.16 -2.33
N GLN A 121 -8.64 15.17 -1.72
CA GLN A 121 -10.07 15.11 -1.36
C GLN A 121 -10.96 15.12 -2.58
N SER A 122 -10.62 15.95 -3.56
CA SER A 122 -11.34 16.03 -4.82
C SER A 122 -11.24 14.71 -5.61
N ILE A 123 -10.04 14.15 -5.69
CA ILE A 123 -9.81 12.87 -6.36
C ILE A 123 -10.52 11.74 -5.62
N LYS A 124 -10.47 11.73 -4.29
CA LYS A 124 -11.20 10.76 -3.47
C LYS A 124 -12.69 10.79 -3.74
N LYS A 125 -13.25 12.00 -3.87
CA LYS A 125 -14.69 12.18 -4.12
C LYS A 125 -15.11 11.61 -5.48
N SER A 126 -14.29 11.84 -6.51
CA SER A 126 -14.60 11.39 -7.88
C SER A 126 -14.16 9.95 -8.17
N ALA A 127 -13.26 9.38 -7.38
CA ALA A 127 -12.75 8.03 -7.60
C ALA A 127 -13.83 6.97 -7.36
N LYS A 128 -13.69 5.84 -8.06
CA LYS A 128 -14.56 4.70 -7.84
C LYS A 128 -14.15 4.01 -6.54
N LYS A 129 -15.12 3.86 -5.62
CA LYS A 129 -14.86 3.26 -4.30
C LYS A 129 -14.88 1.75 -4.39
N ILE A 130 -13.90 1.13 -3.74
CA ILE A 130 -13.82 -0.32 -3.58
C ILE A 130 -13.91 -0.60 -2.08
N LYS A 131 -14.74 -1.57 -1.74
CA LYS A 131 -14.93 -1.97 -0.34
C LYS A 131 -13.94 -3.04 0.09
#